data_5ab1aefef54905dbd3a5b02d84cbc32c
#
_entry.id   5ab1aefef54905dbd3a5b02d84cbc32c
#
_cell.length_a   1.000
_cell.length_b   1.000
_cell.length_c   1.000
_cell.angle_alpha   90.00
_cell.angle_beta   90.00
_cell.angle_gamma   90.00
#
_symmetry.space_group_name_H-M   'P 1'
#
loop_
_entity.id
_entity.type
_entity.pdbx_description
1 polymer ?
#
loop_
_entity_poly.entity_id
_entity_poly.type
_entity_poly.pdbx_seq_one_letter_code
_entity_poly.pdbx_strand_id
1 'polypeptide(L)'
;HPQVYRGEILSDYTSILIKALENPYINIIAHLGNPRYPVDYPLIVKKAIDYNKVIEINNSSFHISRKGSLENCKMIAQEIKKQGGYIIVTSDAHYCDEVGDYQLSLDLLESINFPKEYIINASPTMFQSFLNSFLKIRGRER
;
A
#
# COMPACT_ATOMS: atom_id res chain seq x y z
N HIS A 1 14.09 3.89 -12.96
CA HIS A 1 13.92 5.31 -12.67
C HIS A 1 12.71 5.85 -13.42
N PRO A 2 11.85 6.67 -12.82
CA PRO A 2 10.52 7.03 -13.35
C PRO A 2 10.50 7.79 -14.68
N GLN A 3 11.63 8.24 -15.18
CA GLN A 3 11.68 8.96 -16.46
C GLN A 3 11.53 8.06 -17.70
N VAL A 4 11.68 6.75 -17.56
CA VAL A 4 11.64 5.80 -18.68
C VAL A 4 10.21 5.34 -19.00
N TYR A 5 9.30 5.45 -18.06
CA TYR A 5 7.91 4.97 -18.21
C TYR A 5 6.91 6.11 -18.01
N ARG A 6 6.96 7.11 -18.87
CA ARG A 6 5.83 8.00 -19.07
C ARG A 6 4.78 7.33 -19.97
N GLY A 7 4.29 6.16 -19.54
CA GLY A 7 3.06 5.63 -20.07
C GLY A 7 1.94 6.55 -19.60
N GLU A 8 1.34 7.30 -20.49
CA GLU A 8 0.23 8.22 -20.18
C GLU A 8 -1.09 7.46 -20.00
N ILE A 9 -1.05 6.12 -20.13
CA ILE A 9 -2.23 5.28 -20.17
C ILE A 9 -2.35 4.52 -18.84
N LEU A 10 -3.47 4.70 -18.15
CA LEU A 10 -3.87 3.99 -16.92
C LEU A 10 -3.66 2.46 -17.01
N SER A 11 -3.92 1.88 -18.19
CA SER A 11 -3.76 0.45 -18.47
C SER A 11 -2.32 -0.03 -18.37
N ASP A 12 -1.34 0.80 -18.74
CA ASP A 12 0.07 0.41 -18.78
C ASP A 12 0.65 0.30 -17.37
N TYR A 13 0.42 1.32 -16.53
CA TYR A 13 0.84 1.27 -15.12
C TYR A 13 0.13 0.16 -14.36
N THR A 14 -1.16 -0.04 -14.60
CA THR A 14 -1.92 -1.12 -14.00
C THR A 14 -1.34 -2.48 -14.37
N SER A 15 -1.06 -2.71 -15.65
CA SER A 15 -0.48 -3.98 -16.14
C SER A 15 0.92 -4.24 -15.57
N ILE A 16 1.78 -3.21 -15.51
CA ILE A 16 3.12 -3.30 -14.92
C ILE A 16 3.02 -3.67 -13.43
N LEU A 17 2.12 -3.03 -12.71
CA LEU A 17 1.97 -3.28 -11.28
C LEU A 17 1.39 -4.67 -10.99
N ILE A 18 0.46 -5.17 -11.82
CA ILE A 18 -0.02 -6.57 -11.71
C ILE A 18 1.13 -7.55 -11.87
N LYS A 19 2.01 -7.37 -12.85
CA LYS A 19 3.19 -8.22 -13.01
C LYS A 19 4.13 -8.14 -11.81
N ALA A 20 4.27 -6.97 -11.18
CA ALA A 20 5.04 -6.85 -9.95
C ALA A 20 4.38 -7.61 -8.78
N LEU A 21 3.04 -7.57 -8.68
CA LEU A 21 2.29 -8.31 -7.65
C LEU A 21 2.44 -9.84 -7.78
N GLU A 22 2.63 -10.36 -8.99
CA GLU A 22 2.89 -11.79 -9.25
C GLU A 22 4.24 -12.26 -8.67
N ASN A 23 5.17 -11.33 -8.43
CA ASN A 23 6.48 -11.67 -7.89
C ASN A 23 6.36 -12.10 -6.41
N PRO A 24 6.76 -13.34 -6.04
CA PRO A 24 6.64 -13.84 -4.67
C PRO A 24 7.53 -13.10 -3.66
N TYR A 25 8.53 -12.35 -4.12
CA TYR A 25 9.44 -11.60 -3.26
C TYR A 25 8.95 -10.18 -2.95
N ILE A 26 7.92 -9.69 -3.62
CA ILE A 26 7.26 -8.42 -3.29
C ILE A 26 6.14 -8.71 -2.29
N ASN A 27 6.15 -8.07 -1.14
CA ASN A 27 5.17 -8.27 -0.08
C ASN A 27 4.28 -7.04 0.12
N ILE A 28 4.83 -5.86 -0.14
CA ILE A 28 4.18 -4.57 0.12
C ILE A 28 4.28 -3.71 -1.14
N ILE A 29 3.18 -3.07 -1.51
CA ILE A 29 3.13 -2.05 -2.55
C ILE A 29 3.20 -0.69 -1.88
N ALA A 30 4.32 0.01 -2.11
CA ALA A 30 4.58 1.32 -1.52
C ALA A 30 3.86 2.45 -2.28
N HIS A 31 3.41 3.48 -1.56
CA HIS A 31 2.88 4.77 -2.03
C HIS A 31 2.02 4.69 -3.31
N LEU A 32 1.11 3.72 -3.36
CA LEU A 32 0.23 3.45 -4.52
C LEU A 32 -0.62 4.68 -4.93
N GLY A 33 -0.93 5.56 -3.98
CA GLY A 33 -1.74 6.77 -4.21
C GLY A 33 -1.05 7.88 -4.99
N ASN A 34 0.20 7.71 -5.43
CA ASN A 34 0.93 8.76 -6.14
C ASN A 34 0.25 9.08 -7.49
N PRO A 35 -0.30 10.31 -7.69
CA PRO A 35 -1.04 10.66 -8.90
C PRO A 35 -0.19 10.71 -10.18
N ARG A 36 1.14 10.67 -10.02
CA ARG A 36 2.06 10.60 -11.17
C ARG A 36 1.98 9.25 -11.89
N TYR A 37 1.49 8.21 -11.21
CA TYR A 37 1.37 6.85 -11.72
C TYR A 37 -0.06 6.33 -11.52
N PRO A 38 -1.03 6.84 -12.28
CA PRO A 38 -2.42 6.44 -12.12
C PRO A 38 -2.61 4.97 -12.49
N VAL A 39 -3.35 4.25 -11.64
CA VAL A 39 -3.70 2.84 -11.84
C VAL A 39 -5.17 2.59 -11.54
N ASP A 40 -5.70 1.47 -12.01
CA ASP A 40 -7.04 0.99 -11.66
C ASP A 40 -7.02 0.45 -10.20
N TYR A 41 -7.39 1.30 -9.24
CA TYR A 41 -7.34 0.95 -7.82
C TYR A 41 -8.18 -0.27 -7.46
N PRO A 42 -9.45 -0.39 -7.90
CA PRO A 42 -10.25 -1.60 -7.64
C PRO A 42 -9.57 -2.88 -8.11
N LEU A 43 -8.99 -2.86 -9.30
CA LEU A 43 -8.31 -4.02 -9.87
C LEU A 43 -7.00 -4.32 -9.13
N ILE A 44 -6.20 -3.31 -8.82
CA ILE A 44 -4.93 -3.49 -8.09
C ILE A 44 -5.20 -4.00 -6.66
N VAL A 45 -6.19 -3.45 -5.96
CA VAL A 45 -6.58 -3.93 -4.63
C VAL A 45 -7.00 -5.41 -4.69
N LYS A 46 -7.86 -5.76 -5.66
CA LYS A 46 -8.26 -7.16 -5.86
C LYS A 46 -7.05 -8.06 -6.08
N LYS A 47 -6.14 -7.68 -6.96
CA LYS A 47 -4.93 -8.47 -7.25
C LYS A 47 -3.98 -8.55 -6.05
N ALA A 48 -3.82 -7.46 -5.29
CA ALA A 48 -3.03 -7.48 -4.07
C ALA A 48 -3.59 -8.51 -3.06
N ILE A 49 -4.91 -8.56 -2.89
CA ILE A 49 -5.57 -9.57 -2.04
C ILE A 49 -5.35 -10.98 -2.59
N ASP A 50 -5.60 -11.21 -3.88
CA ASP A 50 -5.43 -12.51 -4.55
C ASP A 50 -4.00 -13.07 -4.36
N TYR A 51 -2.99 -12.20 -4.36
CA TYR A 51 -1.57 -12.56 -4.20
C TYR A 51 -1.04 -12.41 -2.76
N ASN A 52 -1.92 -12.17 -1.77
CA ASN A 52 -1.55 -11.94 -0.37
C ASN A 52 -0.53 -10.80 -0.20
N LYS A 53 -0.69 -9.72 -0.93
CA LYS A 53 0.13 -8.51 -0.81
C LYS A 53 -0.58 -7.46 0.03
N VAL A 54 0.20 -6.58 0.63
CA VAL A 54 -0.29 -5.47 1.45
C VAL A 54 -0.05 -4.16 0.72
N ILE A 55 -0.98 -3.23 0.85
CA ILE A 55 -0.86 -1.90 0.29
C ILE A 55 -0.50 -0.91 1.40
N GLU A 56 0.46 -0.05 1.13
CA GLU A 56 0.91 0.97 2.05
C GLU A 56 0.01 2.20 1.99
N ILE A 57 -0.34 2.70 3.18
CA ILE A 57 -0.82 4.07 3.39
C ILE A 57 0.34 4.86 3.98
N ASN A 58 0.96 5.64 3.14
CA ASN A 58 2.23 6.31 3.40
C ASN A 58 1.99 7.75 3.86
N ASN A 59 2.40 8.08 5.09
CA ASN A 59 2.16 9.40 5.69
C ASN A 59 2.87 10.53 4.95
N SER A 60 4.09 10.30 4.48
CA SER A 60 4.86 11.27 3.70
C SER A 60 4.21 11.62 2.35
N SER A 61 3.34 10.75 1.83
CA SER A 61 2.59 11.01 0.60
C SER A 61 1.60 12.17 0.70
N PHE A 62 1.27 12.64 1.91
CA PHE A 62 0.32 13.75 2.12
C PHE A 62 1.01 15.11 2.17
N HIS A 63 2.32 15.14 2.17
CA HIS A 63 3.11 16.38 2.07
C HIS A 63 3.22 16.87 0.61
N ILE A 64 3.82 18.04 0.44
CA ILE A 64 3.86 18.80 -0.83
C ILE A 64 4.42 18.00 -2.01
N SER A 65 5.35 17.09 -1.75
CA SER A 65 6.06 16.33 -2.79
C SER A 65 5.16 15.41 -3.63
N ARG A 66 4.01 14.97 -3.07
CA ARG A 66 3.05 14.08 -3.74
C ARG A 66 1.62 14.63 -3.68
N LYS A 67 1.48 15.93 -4.01
CA LYS A 67 0.19 16.63 -4.02
C LYS A 67 -0.86 15.83 -4.81
N GLY A 68 -2.04 15.61 -4.20
CA GLY A 68 -3.14 14.82 -4.76
C GLY A 68 -3.15 13.35 -4.29
N SER A 69 -2.14 12.88 -3.57
CA SER A 69 -2.12 11.50 -3.04
C SER A 69 -3.17 11.26 -1.97
N LEU A 70 -3.61 12.27 -1.22
CA LEU A 70 -4.58 12.11 -0.13
C LEU A 70 -5.90 11.49 -0.62
N GLU A 71 -6.49 12.06 -1.67
CA GLU A 71 -7.74 11.54 -2.24
C GLU A 71 -7.57 10.14 -2.81
N ASN A 72 -6.46 9.89 -3.48
CA ASN A 72 -6.14 8.58 -4.02
C ASN A 72 -5.98 7.54 -2.90
N CYS A 73 -5.24 7.87 -1.83
CA CYS A 73 -5.08 6.99 -0.67
C CYS A 73 -6.41 6.71 0.02
N LYS A 74 -7.31 7.71 0.08
CA LYS A 74 -8.66 7.54 0.60
C LYS A 74 -9.46 6.55 -0.24
N MET A 75 -9.45 6.69 -1.56
CA MET A 75 -10.13 5.76 -2.48
C MET A 75 -9.55 4.34 -2.34
N ILE A 76 -8.24 4.19 -2.27
CA ILE A 76 -7.55 2.92 -2.09
C ILE A 76 -7.98 2.27 -0.76
N ALA A 77 -7.94 3.01 0.34
CA ALA A 77 -8.31 2.50 1.66
C ALA A 77 -9.80 2.09 1.71
N GLN A 78 -10.69 2.87 1.08
CA GLN A 78 -12.10 2.52 0.95
C GLN A 78 -12.30 1.22 0.16
N GLU A 79 -11.56 1.06 -0.94
CA GLU A 79 -11.64 -0.15 -1.76
C GLU A 79 -11.08 -1.37 -1.02
N ILE A 80 -9.97 -1.22 -0.28
CA ILE A 80 -9.43 -2.29 0.58
C ILE A 80 -10.43 -2.68 1.67
N LYS A 81 -11.05 -1.71 2.34
CA LYS A 81 -12.09 -1.96 3.33
C LYS A 81 -13.26 -2.75 2.75
N LYS A 82 -13.71 -2.41 1.55
CA LYS A 82 -14.80 -3.07 0.84
C LYS A 82 -14.46 -4.51 0.45
N GLN A 83 -13.23 -4.75 -0.01
CA GLN A 83 -12.79 -6.07 -0.48
C GLN A 83 -12.21 -6.98 0.60
N GLY A 84 -11.92 -6.47 1.81
CA GLY A 84 -11.38 -7.23 2.93
C GLY A 84 -9.87 -7.45 2.89
N GLY A 85 -9.12 -6.50 2.36
CA GLY A 85 -7.65 -6.53 2.30
C GLY A 85 -6.98 -5.94 3.53
N TYR A 86 -5.65 -6.03 3.55
CA TYR A 86 -4.81 -5.48 4.61
C TYR A 86 -4.00 -4.29 4.13
N ILE A 87 -3.71 -3.37 5.06
CA ILE A 87 -2.81 -2.23 4.87
C ILE A 87 -1.65 -2.25 5.86
N ILE A 88 -0.60 -1.53 5.50
CA ILE A 88 0.46 -1.10 6.41
C ILE A 88 0.50 0.44 6.44
N VAL A 89 0.66 1.02 7.61
CA VAL A 89 0.84 2.47 7.77
C VAL A 89 2.31 2.74 8.01
N THR A 90 2.90 3.68 7.25
CA THR A 90 4.32 4.03 7.39
C THR A 90 4.50 5.54 7.43
N SER A 91 5.59 6.01 8.06
CA SER A 91 6.01 7.41 8.02
C SER A 91 6.76 7.75 6.73
N ASP A 92 7.47 6.78 6.13
CA ASP A 92 8.42 7.02 5.03
C ASP A 92 9.47 8.09 5.42
N ALA A 93 9.93 8.02 6.69
CA ALA A 93 10.83 8.97 7.29
C ALA A 93 12.18 9.01 6.56
N HIS A 94 12.61 10.21 6.19
CA HIS A 94 13.92 10.49 5.61
C HIS A 94 14.84 11.17 6.63
N TYR A 95 14.29 11.68 7.72
CA TYR A 95 14.98 12.34 8.83
C TYR A 95 14.50 11.75 10.17
N CYS A 96 15.32 11.91 11.20
CA CYS A 96 15.05 11.30 12.51
C CYS A 96 13.79 11.84 13.21
N ASP A 97 13.39 13.06 12.95
CA ASP A 97 12.20 13.71 13.48
C ASP A 97 10.90 13.27 12.80
N GLU A 98 10.99 12.63 11.63
CA GLU A 98 9.84 12.07 10.92
C GLU A 98 9.53 10.62 11.34
N VAL A 99 10.43 9.97 12.08
CA VAL A 99 10.24 8.59 12.52
C VAL A 99 9.07 8.50 13.50
N GLY A 100 8.03 7.73 13.10
CA GLY A 100 6.83 7.57 13.92
C GLY A 100 5.77 8.65 13.67
N ASP A 101 5.95 9.53 12.68
CA ASP A 101 4.89 10.44 12.22
C ASP A 101 3.91 9.68 11.32
N TYR A 102 2.73 9.36 11.88
CA TYR A 102 1.65 8.65 11.19
C TYR A 102 0.34 9.42 11.20
N GLN A 103 0.32 10.64 11.74
CA GLN A 103 -0.94 11.30 12.11
C GLN A 103 -1.87 11.48 10.92
N LEU A 104 -1.37 11.96 9.79
CA LEU A 104 -2.19 12.19 8.60
C LEU A 104 -2.79 10.89 8.03
N SER A 105 -2.02 9.80 8.07
CA SER A 105 -2.51 8.48 7.67
C SER A 105 -3.59 7.96 8.61
N LEU A 106 -3.42 8.14 9.92
CA LEU A 106 -4.40 7.73 10.92
C LEU A 106 -5.68 8.55 10.81
N ASP A 107 -5.59 9.86 10.65
CA ASP A 107 -6.74 10.76 10.45
C ASP A 107 -7.55 10.36 9.20
N LEU A 108 -6.86 10.03 8.10
CA LEU A 108 -7.51 9.52 6.89
C LEU A 108 -8.27 8.23 7.16
N LEU A 109 -7.64 7.26 7.80
CA LEU A 109 -8.24 5.96 8.10
C LEU A 109 -9.42 6.09 9.08
N GLU A 110 -9.32 6.95 10.07
CA GLU A 110 -10.39 7.26 11.02
C GLU A 110 -11.57 7.92 10.30
N SER A 111 -11.32 8.85 9.37
CA SER A 111 -12.36 9.55 8.60
C SER A 111 -13.26 8.61 7.79
N ILE A 112 -12.79 7.42 7.46
CA ILE A 112 -13.53 6.39 6.74
C ILE A 112 -13.92 5.21 7.62
N ASN A 113 -13.70 5.29 8.92
CA ASN A 113 -13.92 4.19 9.88
C ASN A 113 -13.23 2.89 9.42
N PHE A 114 -11.94 2.95 9.07
CA PHE A 114 -11.17 1.78 8.65
C PHE A 114 -10.93 0.85 9.84
N PRO A 115 -11.21 -0.46 9.73
CA PRO A 115 -11.06 -1.39 10.85
C PRO A 115 -9.59 -1.60 11.23
N LYS A 116 -9.25 -1.46 12.52
CA LYS A 116 -7.87 -1.60 13.02
C LYS A 116 -7.28 -2.99 12.81
N GLU A 117 -8.09 -4.02 12.80
CA GLU A 117 -7.70 -5.41 12.56
C GLU A 117 -7.17 -5.68 11.14
N TYR A 118 -7.38 -4.76 10.21
CA TYR A 118 -6.81 -4.82 8.87
C TYR A 118 -5.54 -3.99 8.70
N ILE A 119 -5.03 -3.36 9.76
CA ILE A 119 -3.76 -2.64 9.77
C ILE A 119 -2.69 -3.57 10.35
N ILE A 120 -1.86 -4.17 9.49
CA ILE A 120 -0.93 -5.24 9.91
C ILE A 120 0.10 -4.81 10.96
N ASN A 121 0.45 -3.54 11.00
CA ASN A 121 1.38 -2.97 11.98
C ASN A 121 0.68 -2.19 13.11
N ALA A 122 -0.62 -2.40 13.31
CA ALA A 122 -1.32 -1.85 14.48
C ALA A 122 -0.81 -2.44 15.81
N SER A 123 -0.17 -3.62 15.77
CA SER A 123 0.54 -4.19 16.90
C SER A 123 1.74 -5.03 16.45
N PRO A 124 2.77 -5.20 17.32
CA PRO A 124 3.90 -6.08 17.03
C PRO A 124 3.50 -7.51 16.71
N THR A 125 2.50 -8.04 17.41
CA THR A 125 2.00 -9.40 17.21
C THR A 125 1.37 -9.60 15.83
N MET A 126 0.57 -8.64 15.38
CA MET A 126 -0.05 -8.70 14.05
C MET A 126 1.03 -8.63 12.97
N PHE A 127 1.98 -7.73 13.12
CA PHE A 127 3.08 -7.59 12.16
C PHE A 127 3.95 -8.86 12.09
N GLN A 128 4.28 -9.44 13.24
CA GLN A 128 5.04 -10.70 13.30
C GLN A 128 4.27 -11.86 12.65
N SER A 129 2.96 -11.95 12.87
CA SER A 129 2.11 -12.97 12.24
C SER A 129 2.08 -12.83 10.74
N PHE A 130 2.00 -11.59 10.25
CA PHE A 130 2.09 -11.28 8.83
C PHE A 130 3.44 -11.71 8.24
N LEU A 131 4.57 -11.34 8.85
CA LEU A 131 5.90 -11.76 8.40
C LEU A 131 6.03 -13.28 8.34
N ASN A 132 5.55 -13.99 9.35
CA ASN A 132 5.60 -15.45 9.41
C ASN A 132 4.79 -16.10 8.27
N SER A 133 3.70 -15.49 7.83
CA SER A 133 2.92 -16.00 6.70
C SER A 133 3.71 -16.00 5.40
N PHE A 134 4.52 -14.98 5.13
CA PHE A 134 5.40 -14.93 3.98
C PHE A 134 6.56 -15.93 4.05
N LEU A 135 7.15 -16.10 5.23
CA LEU A 135 8.24 -17.06 5.42
C LEU A 135 7.76 -18.50 5.17
N LYS A 136 6.53 -18.83 5.54
CA LYS A 136 5.93 -20.16 5.26
C LYS A 136 5.68 -20.39 3.78
N ILE A 137 5.27 -19.38 3.03
CA ILE A 137 5.07 -19.46 1.58
C ILE A 137 6.42 -19.75 0.90
N ARG A 138 7.47 -19.03 1.28
CA ARG A 138 8.84 -19.23 0.76
C ARG A 138 9.44 -20.61 1.11
N GLY A 139 9.08 -21.18 2.26
CA GLY A 139 9.57 -22.50 2.71
C GLY A 139 8.92 -23.68 1.98
N ARG A 140 7.79 -23.47 1.26
CA ARG A 140 7.10 -24.51 0.49
C ARG A 140 7.61 -24.65 -0.95
N GLU A 141 8.40 -23.68 -1.41
CA GLU A 141 8.98 -23.67 -2.76
C GLU A 141 10.42 -24.21 -2.80
N ARG A 142 10.92 -24.76 -1.68
CA ARG A 142 12.18 -25.49 -1.58
C ARG A 142 11.85 -26.97 -1.35
#